data_ece76013c64d9004c95df6e36d666417
#
_entry.id   ece76013c64d9004c95df6e36d666417
#
_cell.length_a   1.000
_cell.length_b   1.000
_cell.length_c   1.000
_cell.angle_alpha   90.00
_cell.angle_beta   90.00
_cell.angle_gamma   90.00
#
_symmetry.space_group_name_H-M   'P 1'
#
loop_
_entity.id
_entity.type
_entity.pdbx_description
1 polymer ?
#
loop_
_entity_poly.entity_id
_entity_poly.type
_entity_poly.pdbx_seq_one_letter_code
_entity_poly.pdbx_strand_id
1 'polypeptide(L)'
;MVNFKQILLCSVVACVTSACAKTEAPNTSAAEKAAAPHASVEAPRVSATEVSEVALSDVPQSVNAVVGAARPDFTITEVLKKVRDGRVYYDVEGELSQGDELEFDVLMTENGPEIVEIQRDLDWADVPKIARASADEANSDNLEIARVIESTQTDGAIIYEIFIAGNPSDPRFEVRVKDGAAEVLPTRWQH
;
A
#
# COMPACT_ATOMS: atom_id res chain seq x y z
N MET A 1 15.23 6.27 14.81
CA MET A 1 15.03 4.98 14.11
C MET A 1 13.75 4.37 14.68
N VAL A 2 12.68 4.45 13.93
CA VAL A 2 11.39 3.82 14.28
C VAL A 2 11.39 2.48 13.57
N ASN A 3 11.32 1.40 14.33
CA ASN A 3 11.46 0.04 13.85
C ASN A 3 10.24 -0.33 12.97
N PHE A 4 10.47 -0.84 11.76
CA PHE A 4 9.47 -1.29 10.78
C PHE A 4 8.43 -2.26 11.40
N LYS A 5 8.81 -2.97 12.47
CA LYS A 5 8.03 -4.03 13.13
C LYS A 5 6.76 -3.62 13.88
N GLN A 6 6.43 -2.33 14.01
CA GLN A 6 5.31 -1.92 14.87
C GLN A 6 3.98 -1.62 14.17
N ILE A 7 3.87 -1.74 12.86
CA ILE A 7 2.69 -1.24 12.15
C ILE A 7 1.74 -2.33 11.63
N LEU A 8 2.09 -3.62 11.70
CA LEU A 8 1.29 -4.67 11.03
C LEU A 8 0.33 -5.45 11.93
N LEU A 9 -0.06 -4.96 13.11
CA LEU A 9 -1.06 -5.61 13.96
C LEU A 9 -2.14 -4.63 14.43
N CYS A 10 -3.11 -4.35 13.59
CA CYS A 10 -4.41 -3.87 14.06
C CYS A 10 -5.54 -4.58 13.33
N SER A 11 -5.99 -5.63 13.99
CA SER A 11 -7.16 -6.43 13.64
C SER A 11 -8.43 -5.62 13.64
N VAL A 12 -9.22 -5.87 12.63
CA VAL A 12 -10.60 -5.44 12.44
C VAL A 12 -11.50 -6.10 13.48
N VAL A 13 -12.22 -5.31 14.26
CA VAL A 13 -13.47 -5.73 14.89
C VAL A 13 -14.53 -4.70 14.61
N ALA A 14 -15.44 -5.01 13.71
CA ALA A 14 -16.68 -4.29 13.54
C ALA A 14 -17.81 -5.12 14.18
N CYS A 15 -18.43 -4.59 15.21
CA CYS A 15 -19.73 -5.05 15.68
C CYS A 15 -20.75 -3.96 15.48
N VAL A 16 -21.76 -4.26 14.65
CA VAL A 16 -22.94 -3.45 14.44
C VAL A 16 -24.13 -4.19 15.02
N THR A 17 -24.86 -3.57 15.92
CA THR A 17 -26.21 -3.99 16.30
C THR A 17 -27.20 -2.84 16.10
N SER A 18 -28.02 -3.01 15.17
CA SER A 18 -29.46 -2.92 14.99
C SER A 18 -30.32 -2.31 16.10
N ALA A 19 -31.20 -1.43 15.71
CA ALA A 19 -32.55 -1.36 16.29
C ALA A 19 -33.55 -0.72 15.33
N CYS A 20 -34.64 -1.44 15.11
CA CYS A 20 -35.83 -1.06 14.36
C CYS A 20 -36.68 -0.02 15.11
N ALA A 21 -37.35 0.83 14.35
CA ALA A 21 -38.69 1.35 14.73
C ALA A 21 -39.54 1.60 13.49
N LYS A 22 -40.69 0.96 13.48
CA LYS A 22 -41.81 1.15 12.53
C LYS A 22 -42.58 2.44 12.86
N THR A 23 -43.06 3.13 11.83
CA THR A 23 -44.34 3.85 11.90
C THR A 23 -44.94 4.01 10.49
N GLU A 24 -46.24 3.77 10.41
CA GLU A 24 -47.10 3.62 9.24
C GLU A 24 -47.40 4.96 8.50
N ALA A 25 -47.90 4.73 7.27
CA ALA A 25 -48.29 5.67 6.22
C ALA A 25 -49.57 6.51 6.54
N PRO A 26 -50.04 7.44 5.66
CA PRO A 26 -50.81 7.06 4.51
C PRO A 26 -50.58 7.84 3.20
N ASN A 27 -50.70 7.08 2.14
CA ASN A 27 -51.31 7.23 0.83
C ASN A 27 -51.77 8.62 0.34
N THR A 28 -51.25 9.06 -0.84
CA THR A 28 -52.05 9.60 -1.95
C THR A 28 -51.30 9.54 -3.30
N SER A 29 -52.00 8.98 -4.23
CA SER A 29 -52.05 8.83 -5.66
C SER A 29 -51.25 9.79 -6.57
N ALA A 30 -50.74 9.18 -7.65
CA ALA A 30 -50.66 9.58 -9.07
C ALA A 30 -49.45 10.39 -9.54
N ALA A 31 -48.56 9.75 -10.28
CA ALA A 31 -48.32 9.95 -11.69
C ALA A 31 -47.12 9.12 -12.16
N GLU A 32 -47.41 8.18 -12.98
CA GLU A 32 -46.49 7.33 -13.75
C GLU A 32 -45.64 8.22 -14.68
N LYS A 33 -44.34 8.22 -14.44
CA LYS A 33 -43.34 8.68 -15.41
C LYS A 33 -42.26 7.62 -15.48
N ALA A 34 -42.24 6.89 -16.58
CA ALA A 34 -41.27 5.86 -16.88
C ALA A 34 -39.86 6.38 -16.65
N ALA A 35 -39.18 5.90 -15.61
CA ALA A 35 -37.76 6.07 -15.40
C ALA A 35 -37.05 4.90 -16.07
N ALA A 36 -36.15 5.21 -16.99
CA ALA A 36 -35.21 4.26 -17.57
C ALA A 36 -34.43 3.55 -16.48
N PRO A 37 -34.00 2.29 -16.68
CA PRO A 37 -33.22 1.57 -15.71
C PRO A 37 -31.87 2.27 -15.54
N HIS A 38 -31.67 2.89 -14.38
CA HIS A 38 -30.33 3.30 -13.94
C HIS A 38 -29.49 2.03 -13.81
N ALA A 39 -28.58 1.84 -14.74
CA ALA A 39 -27.51 0.88 -14.56
C ALA A 39 -26.77 1.28 -13.27
N SER A 40 -26.94 0.48 -12.23
CA SER A 40 -26.12 0.59 -11.03
C SER A 40 -24.68 0.33 -11.47
N VAL A 41 -23.88 1.37 -11.52
CA VAL A 41 -22.43 1.24 -11.62
C VAL A 41 -22.02 0.58 -10.31
N GLU A 42 -21.76 -0.72 -10.35
CA GLU A 42 -21.20 -1.48 -9.24
C GLU A 42 -19.85 -0.82 -8.91
N ALA A 43 -19.72 -0.29 -7.69
CA ALA A 43 -18.45 0.26 -7.22
C ALA A 43 -17.39 -0.84 -7.37
N PRO A 44 -16.16 -0.51 -7.76
CA PRO A 44 -15.09 -1.49 -7.88
C PRO A 44 -14.94 -2.21 -6.55
N ARG A 45 -15.09 -3.54 -6.58
CA ARG A 45 -14.85 -4.39 -5.42
C ARG A 45 -13.38 -4.28 -5.10
N VAL A 46 -13.04 -3.67 -3.99
CA VAL A 46 -11.69 -3.78 -3.43
C VAL A 46 -11.53 -5.24 -3.06
N SER A 47 -10.70 -5.95 -3.79
CA SER A 47 -10.39 -7.34 -3.49
C SER A 47 -9.69 -7.38 -2.14
N ALA A 48 -10.18 -8.22 -1.23
CA ALA A 48 -9.53 -8.39 0.06
C ALA A 48 -8.14 -9.00 -0.17
N THR A 49 -7.10 -8.37 0.34
CA THR A 49 -5.76 -8.93 0.35
C THR A 49 -5.66 -9.92 1.50
N GLU A 50 -5.35 -11.17 1.21
CA GLU A 50 -5.01 -12.17 2.23
C GLU A 50 -3.53 -12.06 2.53
N VAL A 51 -3.18 -11.87 3.81
CA VAL A 51 -1.78 -11.76 4.28
C VAL A 51 -1.50 -12.87 5.26
N SER A 52 -0.36 -13.54 5.10
CA SER A 52 0.11 -14.58 6.02
C SER A 52 1.63 -14.52 6.16
N GLU A 53 2.12 -14.67 7.40
CA GLU A 53 3.54 -14.82 7.67
C GLU A 53 4.06 -16.17 7.15
N VAL A 54 5.28 -16.19 6.60
CA VAL A 54 5.95 -17.36 6.07
C VAL A 54 7.22 -17.61 6.88
N ALA A 55 7.36 -18.80 7.47
CA ALA A 55 8.62 -19.13 8.12
C ALA A 55 9.78 -19.08 7.12
N LEU A 56 10.93 -18.55 7.52
CA LEU A 56 12.08 -18.37 6.62
C LEU A 56 12.51 -19.66 5.93
N SER A 57 12.34 -20.81 6.61
CA SER A 57 12.59 -22.14 6.02
C SER A 57 11.63 -22.54 4.90
N ASP A 58 10.45 -21.93 4.85
CA ASP A 58 9.35 -22.27 3.94
C ASP A 58 9.25 -21.28 2.76
N VAL A 59 10.10 -20.24 2.77
CA VAL A 59 10.19 -19.29 1.65
C VAL A 59 10.68 -20.01 0.40
N PRO A 60 10.00 -19.85 -0.75
CA PRO A 60 10.43 -20.49 -2.00
C PRO A 60 11.88 -20.14 -2.33
N GLN A 61 12.68 -21.14 -2.67
CA GLN A 61 14.10 -20.94 -3.02
C GLN A 61 14.29 -19.93 -4.16
N SER A 62 13.34 -19.87 -5.10
CA SER A 62 13.37 -18.91 -6.20
C SER A 62 13.20 -17.47 -5.74
N VAL A 63 12.39 -17.22 -4.68
CA VAL A 63 12.24 -15.89 -4.05
C VAL A 63 13.55 -15.49 -3.39
N ASN A 64 14.13 -16.38 -2.57
CA ASN A 64 15.44 -16.14 -1.95
C ASN A 64 16.53 -15.87 -3.01
N ALA A 65 16.49 -16.57 -4.14
CA ALA A 65 17.47 -16.41 -5.20
C ALA A 65 17.37 -15.05 -5.90
N VAL A 66 16.16 -14.55 -6.21
CA VAL A 66 16.00 -13.26 -6.89
C VAL A 66 16.37 -12.10 -5.98
N VAL A 67 16.00 -12.15 -4.69
CA VAL A 67 16.37 -11.13 -3.70
C VAL A 67 17.89 -11.15 -3.46
N GLY A 68 18.49 -12.32 -3.23
CA GLY A 68 19.93 -12.45 -3.04
C GLY A 68 20.76 -12.05 -4.27
N ALA A 69 20.21 -12.21 -5.49
CA ALA A 69 20.85 -11.71 -6.71
C ALA A 69 20.79 -10.16 -6.80
N ALA A 70 19.68 -9.57 -6.38
CA ALA A 70 19.51 -8.12 -6.36
C ALA A 70 20.37 -7.45 -5.27
N ARG A 71 20.47 -8.08 -4.10
CA ARG A 71 21.22 -7.55 -2.95
C ARG A 71 21.95 -8.69 -2.23
N PRO A 72 23.19 -8.99 -2.61
CA PRO A 72 23.99 -10.07 -2.01
C PRO A 72 24.35 -9.85 -0.52
N ASP A 73 24.27 -8.59 -0.06
CA ASP A 73 24.56 -8.15 1.31
C ASP A 73 23.30 -8.07 2.20
N PHE A 74 22.16 -8.54 1.71
CA PHE A 74 20.87 -8.48 2.39
C PHE A 74 20.62 -9.76 3.22
N THR A 75 20.19 -9.57 4.47
CA THR A 75 19.80 -10.65 5.37
C THR A 75 18.29 -10.59 5.61
N ILE A 76 17.56 -11.60 5.16
CA ILE A 76 16.11 -11.68 5.34
C ILE A 76 15.78 -11.91 6.81
N THR A 77 14.87 -11.11 7.35
CA THR A 77 14.41 -11.19 8.75
C THR A 77 12.95 -11.61 8.87
N GLU A 78 12.10 -11.22 7.91
CA GLU A 78 10.67 -11.55 7.89
C GLU A 78 10.20 -11.72 6.44
N VAL A 79 9.20 -12.57 6.23
CA VAL A 79 8.54 -12.73 4.92
C VAL A 79 7.03 -12.85 5.12
N LEU A 80 6.29 -11.99 4.42
CA LEU A 80 4.84 -12.07 4.32
C LEU A 80 4.45 -12.56 2.93
N LYS A 81 3.48 -13.45 2.86
CA LYS A 81 2.82 -13.82 1.61
C LYS A 81 1.50 -13.07 1.51
N LYS A 82 1.33 -12.34 0.43
CA LYS A 82 0.10 -11.63 0.09
C LYS A 82 -0.57 -12.25 -1.13
N VAL A 83 -1.89 -12.43 -1.07
CA VAL A 83 -2.68 -12.83 -2.24
C VAL A 83 -3.70 -11.73 -2.51
N ARG A 84 -3.59 -11.10 -3.68
CA ARG A 84 -4.46 -10.02 -4.13
C ARG A 84 -4.85 -10.24 -5.58
N ASP A 85 -6.14 -10.23 -5.88
CA ASP A 85 -6.69 -10.45 -7.24
C ASP A 85 -6.17 -11.72 -7.92
N GLY A 86 -5.93 -12.79 -7.14
CA GLY A 86 -5.39 -14.06 -7.62
C GLY A 86 -3.88 -14.05 -7.91
N ARG A 87 -3.20 -12.91 -7.68
CA ARG A 87 -1.75 -12.79 -7.77
C ARG A 87 -1.11 -13.04 -6.41
N VAL A 88 0.03 -13.69 -6.41
CA VAL A 88 0.79 -14.00 -5.19
C VAL A 88 2.03 -13.13 -5.13
N TYR A 89 2.20 -12.43 -4.01
CA TYR A 89 3.38 -11.63 -3.70
C TYR A 89 4.05 -12.17 -2.46
N TYR A 90 5.35 -11.95 -2.36
CA TYR A 90 6.13 -12.11 -1.14
C TYR A 90 6.78 -10.77 -0.80
N ASP A 91 6.40 -10.21 0.34
CA ASP A 91 7.09 -9.07 0.90
C ASP A 91 8.23 -9.63 1.74
N VAL A 92 9.44 -9.34 1.32
CA VAL A 92 10.66 -9.87 1.91
C VAL A 92 11.38 -8.74 2.63
N GLU A 93 11.23 -8.69 3.95
CA GLU A 93 11.89 -7.70 4.81
C GLU A 93 13.24 -8.19 5.29
N GLY A 94 14.17 -7.28 5.49
CA GLY A 94 15.47 -7.59 6.02
C GLY A 94 16.40 -6.40 6.14
N GLU A 95 17.66 -6.70 6.45
CA GLU A 95 18.67 -5.70 6.76
C GLU A 95 19.89 -5.87 5.84
N LEU A 96 20.45 -4.74 5.40
CA LEU A 96 21.75 -4.70 4.77
C LEU A 96 22.86 -4.82 5.83
N SER A 97 24.06 -5.21 5.42
CA SER A 97 25.21 -5.35 6.33
C SER A 97 25.58 -4.06 7.09
N GLN A 98 25.12 -2.91 6.63
CA GLN A 98 25.32 -1.61 7.29
C GLN A 98 24.16 -1.24 8.24
N GLY A 99 23.12 -2.07 8.34
CA GLY A 99 22.00 -1.88 9.25
C GLY A 99 20.82 -1.10 8.65
N ASP A 100 20.84 -0.79 7.36
CA ASP A 100 19.68 -0.22 6.68
C ASP A 100 18.64 -1.30 6.42
N GLU A 101 17.38 -1.00 6.70
CA GLU A 101 16.26 -1.90 6.46
C GLU A 101 15.72 -1.71 5.03
N LEU A 102 15.41 -2.83 4.37
CA LEU A 102 14.77 -2.86 3.05
C LEU A 102 13.60 -3.85 3.06
N GLU A 103 12.66 -3.61 2.17
CA GLU A 103 11.61 -4.55 1.81
C GLU A 103 11.60 -4.75 0.29
N PHE A 104 11.44 -5.99 -0.15
CA PHE A 104 11.29 -6.36 -1.55
C PHE A 104 9.91 -6.94 -1.77
N ASP A 105 9.10 -6.31 -2.63
CA ASP A 105 7.89 -6.93 -3.15
C ASP A 105 8.23 -7.84 -4.33
N VAL A 106 8.02 -9.13 -4.15
CA VAL A 106 8.32 -10.15 -5.16
C VAL A 106 7.02 -10.76 -5.67
N LEU A 107 6.66 -10.45 -6.90
CA LEU A 107 5.51 -11.03 -7.58
C LEU A 107 5.87 -12.40 -8.17
N MET A 108 5.03 -13.39 -7.90
CA MET A 108 5.11 -14.68 -8.56
C MET A 108 4.42 -14.63 -9.93
N THR A 109 5.20 -14.73 -11.00
CA THR A 109 4.69 -14.79 -12.38
C THR A 109 4.80 -16.21 -12.95
N GLU A 110 4.21 -16.45 -14.12
CA GLU A 110 4.36 -17.72 -14.85
C GLU A 110 5.82 -18.00 -15.26
N ASN A 111 6.63 -16.95 -15.39
CA ASN A 111 8.05 -17.05 -15.75
C ASN A 111 8.98 -17.14 -14.52
N GLY A 112 8.42 -17.09 -13.32
CA GLY A 112 9.16 -17.09 -12.06
C GLY A 112 8.93 -15.82 -11.22
N PRO A 113 9.65 -15.68 -10.10
CA PRO A 113 9.54 -14.51 -9.24
C PRO A 113 10.20 -13.28 -9.88
N GLU A 114 9.54 -12.14 -9.76
CA GLU A 114 10.01 -10.84 -10.23
C GLU A 114 9.94 -9.83 -9.08
N ILE A 115 11.03 -9.10 -8.78
CA ILE A 115 10.98 -7.97 -7.87
C ILE A 115 10.23 -6.86 -8.59
N VAL A 116 9.09 -6.45 -8.04
CA VAL A 116 8.26 -5.38 -8.61
C VAL A 116 8.47 -4.06 -7.91
N GLU A 117 8.97 -4.10 -6.66
CA GLU A 117 9.16 -2.93 -5.83
C GLU A 117 10.28 -3.17 -4.82
N ILE A 118 11.01 -2.10 -4.48
CA ILE A 118 11.99 -2.08 -3.39
C ILE A 118 11.69 -0.87 -2.52
N GLN A 119 11.43 -1.10 -1.24
CA GLN A 119 11.03 -0.08 -0.29
C GLN A 119 12.07 0.12 0.81
N ARG A 120 12.13 1.36 1.32
CA ARG A 120 12.89 1.72 2.53
C ARG A 120 12.26 2.91 3.23
N ASP A 121 12.45 2.96 4.54
CA ASP A 121 12.17 4.19 5.28
C ASP A 121 13.17 5.30 4.91
N LEU A 122 12.66 6.51 4.83
CA LEU A 122 13.46 7.69 4.50
C LEU A 122 13.13 8.85 5.44
N ASP A 123 14.16 9.52 5.94
CA ASP A 123 13.94 10.74 6.70
C ASP A 123 13.39 11.84 5.77
N TRP A 124 12.40 12.62 6.26
CA TRP A 124 11.83 13.72 5.48
C TRP A 124 12.87 14.68 4.89
N ALA A 125 13.97 14.90 5.61
CA ALA A 125 15.05 15.77 5.17
C ALA A 125 15.77 15.23 3.91
N ASP A 126 15.76 13.91 3.72
CA ASP A 126 16.44 13.21 2.63
C ASP A 126 15.54 13.01 1.41
N VAL A 127 14.23 13.22 1.55
CA VAL A 127 13.30 13.22 0.41
C VAL A 127 13.70 14.27 -0.61
N PRO A 128 13.79 13.96 -1.92
CA PRO A 128 14.16 14.94 -2.94
C PRO A 128 13.28 16.19 -2.93
N LYS A 129 13.89 17.35 -3.15
CA LYS A 129 13.18 18.64 -3.10
C LYS A 129 11.95 18.71 -3.99
N ILE A 130 11.99 18.04 -5.16
CA ILE A 130 10.88 18.03 -6.10
C ILE A 130 9.68 17.25 -5.53
N ALA A 131 9.94 16.12 -4.86
CA ALA A 131 8.89 15.32 -4.20
C ALA A 131 8.33 16.09 -3.00
N ARG A 132 9.22 16.69 -2.16
CA ARG A 132 8.78 17.51 -1.02
C ARG A 132 7.90 18.67 -1.44
N ALA A 133 8.27 19.40 -2.50
CA ALA A 133 7.46 20.52 -2.99
C ALA A 133 6.05 20.11 -3.38
N SER A 134 5.90 18.96 -4.08
CA SER A 134 4.60 18.42 -4.44
C SER A 134 3.80 17.95 -3.22
N ALA A 135 4.47 17.33 -2.25
CA ALA A 135 3.83 16.92 -1.00
C ALA A 135 3.41 18.11 -0.13
N ASP A 136 4.23 19.15 -0.02
CA ASP A 136 3.91 20.37 0.73
C ASP A 136 2.70 21.10 0.12
N GLU A 137 2.60 21.13 -1.21
CA GLU A 137 1.42 21.68 -1.91
C GLU A 137 0.14 20.87 -1.61
N ALA A 138 0.24 19.54 -1.57
CA ALA A 138 -0.87 18.66 -1.22
C ALA A 138 -1.25 18.73 0.26
N ASN A 139 -0.27 18.97 1.13
CA ASN A 139 -0.42 19.10 2.59
C ASN A 139 -0.86 20.52 3.01
N SER A 140 -1.90 21.05 2.39
CA SER A 140 -2.42 22.40 2.66
C SER A 140 -2.81 22.65 4.13
N ASP A 141 -3.13 21.58 4.86
CA ASP A 141 -3.50 21.63 6.28
C ASP A 141 -2.28 21.64 7.21
N ASN A 142 -1.07 21.59 6.67
CA ASN A 142 0.21 21.55 7.40
C ASN A 142 0.26 20.43 8.46
N LEU A 143 -0.23 19.24 8.11
CA LEU A 143 -0.20 18.07 8.96
C LEU A 143 1.26 17.64 9.21
N GLU A 144 1.53 17.17 10.42
CA GLU A 144 2.85 16.65 10.79
C GLU A 144 3.16 15.36 10.03
N ILE A 145 4.27 15.33 9.31
CA ILE A 145 4.76 14.15 8.62
C ILE A 145 5.48 13.26 9.64
N ALA A 146 4.99 12.04 9.81
CA ALA A 146 5.50 11.09 10.79
C ALA A 146 6.46 10.07 10.16
N ARG A 147 6.28 9.72 8.88
CA ARG A 147 7.06 8.70 8.18
C ARG A 147 7.02 8.93 6.68
N VAL A 148 8.07 8.55 6.00
CA VAL A 148 8.11 8.44 4.53
C VAL A 148 8.68 7.09 4.15
N ILE A 149 8.04 6.40 3.22
CA ILE A 149 8.58 5.24 2.52
C ILE A 149 8.99 5.68 1.11
N GLU A 150 10.21 5.38 0.72
CA GLU A 150 10.66 5.48 -0.65
C GLU A 150 10.51 4.13 -1.32
N SER A 151 9.74 4.08 -2.39
CA SER A 151 9.40 2.88 -3.11
C SER A 151 9.90 2.98 -4.55
N THR A 152 10.92 2.20 -4.89
CA THR A 152 11.51 2.14 -6.23
C THR A 152 10.78 1.12 -7.09
N GLN A 153 10.25 1.58 -8.23
CA GLN A 153 9.48 0.78 -9.17
C GLN A 153 10.33 0.23 -10.31
N THR A 154 9.90 -0.88 -10.92
CA THR A 154 10.61 -1.50 -12.05
C THR A 154 10.67 -0.63 -13.30
N ASP A 155 9.75 0.32 -13.46
CA ASP A 155 9.72 1.26 -14.59
C ASP A 155 10.63 2.48 -14.38
N GLY A 156 11.39 2.50 -13.27
CA GLY A 156 12.29 3.59 -12.89
C GLY A 156 11.58 4.79 -12.24
N ALA A 157 10.28 4.68 -11.96
CA ALA A 157 9.60 5.64 -11.09
C ALA A 157 10.00 5.40 -9.62
N ILE A 158 9.91 6.45 -8.81
CA ILE A 158 10.01 6.36 -7.36
C ILE A 158 8.72 6.93 -6.79
N ILE A 159 8.07 6.16 -5.92
CA ILE A 159 6.89 6.59 -5.17
C ILE A 159 7.35 6.95 -3.76
N TYR A 160 6.97 8.14 -3.29
CA TYR A 160 7.14 8.54 -1.90
C TYR A 160 5.79 8.44 -1.21
N GLU A 161 5.65 7.48 -0.32
CA GLU A 161 4.47 7.31 0.51
C GLU A 161 4.63 8.13 1.79
N ILE A 162 3.76 9.10 2.01
CA ILE A 162 3.89 10.09 3.07
C ILE A 162 2.79 9.88 4.10
N PHE A 163 3.21 9.49 5.30
CA PHE A 163 2.35 9.22 6.44
C PHE A 163 2.33 10.41 7.39
N ILE A 164 1.17 10.72 7.91
CA ILE A 164 0.97 11.80 8.90
C ILE A 164 0.85 11.24 10.32
N ALA A 165 1.12 12.07 11.30
CA ALA A 165 0.91 11.74 12.70
C ALA A 165 -0.55 11.34 12.95
N GLY A 166 -0.73 10.24 13.73
CA GLY A 166 -2.04 9.69 14.05
C GLY A 166 -2.64 8.73 13.02
N ASN A 167 -2.01 8.55 11.84
CA ASN A 167 -2.40 7.55 10.86
C ASN A 167 -1.17 6.83 10.27
N PRO A 168 -0.53 5.93 11.02
CA PRO A 168 0.74 5.31 10.61
C PRO A 168 0.60 4.16 9.60
N SER A 169 -0.62 3.64 9.40
CA SER A 169 -0.87 2.48 8.53
C SER A 169 -1.32 2.84 7.13
N ASP A 170 -1.50 4.13 6.84
CA ASP A 170 -2.19 4.56 5.64
C ASP A 170 -1.55 5.87 5.13
N PRO A 171 -0.81 5.87 3.99
CA PRO A 171 -0.20 7.10 3.51
C PRO A 171 -1.26 8.16 3.21
N ARG A 172 -1.02 9.37 3.65
CA ARG A 172 -1.92 10.51 3.38
C ARG A 172 -1.79 10.97 1.94
N PHE A 173 -0.54 10.95 1.43
CA PHE A 173 -0.19 11.34 0.08
C PHE A 173 0.79 10.33 -0.49
N GLU A 174 0.72 10.14 -1.80
CA GLU A 174 1.74 9.45 -2.57
C GLU A 174 2.24 10.39 -3.67
N VAL A 175 3.54 10.59 -3.74
CA VAL A 175 4.18 11.43 -4.74
C VAL A 175 5.04 10.56 -5.65
N ARG A 176 4.67 10.50 -6.91
CA ARG A 176 5.43 9.80 -7.94
C ARG A 176 6.45 10.74 -8.55
N VAL A 177 7.70 10.29 -8.60
CA VAL A 177 8.79 10.99 -9.30
C VAL A 177 9.27 10.11 -10.45
N LYS A 178 9.26 10.67 -11.65
CA LYS A 178 9.80 10.02 -12.86
C LYS A 178 10.29 11.05 -13.84
N ASP A 179 11.43 10.79 -14.49
CA ASP A 179 12.02 11.63 -15.54
C ASP A 179 12.18 13.12 -15.12
N GLY A 180 12.45 13.36 -13.81
CA GLY A 180 12.64 14.69 -13.25
C GLY A 180 11.36 15.49 -13.00
N ALA A 181 10.18 14.87 -13.14
CA ALA A 181 8.88 15.41 -12.78
C ALA A 181 8.34 14.73 -11.52
N ALA A 182 7.60 15.48 -10.69
CA ALA A 182 6.90 14.96 -9.53
C ALA A 182 5.40 15.26 -9.66
N GLU A 183 4.57 14.31 -9.27
CA GLU A 183 3.12 14.43 -9.24
C GLU A 183 2.54 13.75 -8.00
N VAL A 184 1.52 14.36 -7.40
CA VAL A 184 0.74 13.72 -6.35
C VAL A 184 -0.26 12.78 -7.01
N LEU A 185 -0.25 11.51 -6.61
CA LEU A 185 -1.15 10.52 -7.17
C LEU A 185 -2.59 10.75 -6.68
N PRO A 186 -3.59 10.75 -7.57
CA PRO A 186 -4.99 10.91 -7.18
C PRO A 186 -5.57 9.68 -6.47
N THR A 187 -4.93 8.53 -6.66
CA THR A 187 -5.26 7.25 -6.04
C THR A 187 -3.97 6.56 -5.64
N ARG A 188 -4.05 5.62 -4.69
CA ARG A 188 -2.89 4.85 -4.26
C ARG A 188 -2.25 4.11 -5.42
N TRP A 189 -0.92 4.11 -5.40
CA TRP A 189 -0.14 3.29 -6.30
C TRP A 189 -0.47 1.80 -6.08
N GLN A 190 -0.56 1.06 -7.18
CA GLN A 190 -0.75 -0.39 -7.15
C GLN A 190 0.07 -1.01 -8.28
N HIS A 191 0.76 -2.10 -8.01
CA HIS A 191 1.52 -2.91 -8.95
C HIS A 191 0.92 -4.31 -9.14
#